data_e9157fd7b4388c0642eda1e4446bb188
#
_entry.id   e9157fd7b4388c0642eda1e4446bb188
#
_cell.length_a   1.000
_cell.length_b   1.000
_cell.length_c   1.000
_cell.angle_alpha   90.00
_cell.angle_beta   90.00
_cell.angle_gamma   90.00
#
_symmetry.space_group_name_H-M   'P 1'
#
loop_
_entity.id
_entity.type
_entity.pdbx_description
1 polymer ?
#
loop_
_entity_poly.entity_id
_entity_poly.type
_entity_poly.pdbx_seq_one_letter_code
_entity_poly.pdbx_strand_id
1 'polypeptide(L)'
;MTDKETTLQKSVARHYNNDLIFNYESARLTEHAPIEFGLTKRYLNKVIPDSAIVADIGVGTGHYAQLLAKRNCTLYLVDLSQRLLQATRTRLENSNCDRQILGTYNISATNLEPLPSKVCDAVLLLGPLYHLCSLEERQLAIAEATRILKPDGIIFGAGINRLAYFREQFRSHTQQVLSRQNFHRQFLQNGNADPENIPPLGYAHLTTSKEFLQLFDNSFEQITFIGVESFTAPFPTAGRDLCDIEIEAWIDLVEATGTTPDGIGISDHFLYIGRRKL
;
A
#
# COMPACT_ATOMS: atom_id res chain seq x y z
N MET A 1 -8.66 7.08 -20.66
CA MET A 1 -8.46 5.65 -20.28
C MET A 1 -8.68 4.77 -21.51
N THR A 2 -7.76 3.84 -21.78
CA THR A 2 -7.93 2.85 -22.84
C THR A 2 -8.88 1.73 -22.39
N ASP A 3 -9.50 0.98 -23.33
CA ASP A 3 -10.36 -0.17 -23.00
C ASP A 3 -9.62 -1.24 -22.18
N LYS A 4 -8.30 -1.36 -22.38
CA LYS A 4 -7.43 -2.28 -21.66
C LYS A 4 -7.25 -1.87 -20.18
N GLU A 5 -7.02 -0.59 -19.90
CA GLU A 5 -6.90 -0.06 -18.52
C GLU A 5 -8.18 -0.28 -17.73
N THR A 6 -9.35 0.00 -18.33
CA THR A 6 -10.66 -0.27 -17.72
C THR A 6 -10.85 -1.75 -17.41
N THR A 7 -10.33 -2.65 -18.26
CA THR A 7 -10.42 -4.10 -18.08
C THR A 7 -9.54 -4.56 -16.89
N LEU A 8 -8.31 -4.04 -16.76
CA LEU A 8 -7.41 -4.34 -15.64
C LEU A 8 -8.00 -3.88 -14.31
N GLN A 9 -8.50 -2.65 -14.23
CA GLN A 9 -9.13 -2.11 -13.03
C GLN A 9 -10.36 -2.95 -12.59
N LYS A 10 -11.21 -3.37 -13.54
CA LYS A 10 -12.32 -4.28 -13.26
C LYS A 10 -11.85 -5.63 -12.73
N SER A 11 -10.71 -6.13 -13.22
CA SER A 11 -10.13 -7.39 -12.75
C SER A 11 -9.61 -7.25 -11.30
N VAL A 12 -8.93 -6.15 -10.97
CA VAL A 12 -8.48 -5.86 -9.59
C VAL A 12 -9.69 -5.75 -8.65
N ALA A 13 -10.73 -5.00 -9.01
CA ALA A 13 -11.94 -4.90 -8.21
C ALA A 13 -12.60 -6.28 -7.97
N ARG A 14 -12.68 -7.12 -9.02
CA ARG A 14 -13.22 -8.48 -8.90
C ARG A 14 -12.38 -9.36 -8.00
N HIS A 15 -11.06 -9.23 -8.07
CA HIS A 15 -10.13 -9.96 -7.20
C HIS A 15 -10.43 -9.70 -5.72
N TYR A 16 -10.52 -8.44 -5.31
CA TYR A 16 -10.83 -8.05 -3.92
C TYR A 16 -12.30 -8.26 -3.51
N ASN A 17 -13.20 -8.47 -4.45
CA ASN A 17 -14.58 -8.89 -4.17
C ASN A 17 -14.72 -10.40 -3.93
N ASN A 18 -13.67 -11.20 -4.18
CA ASN A 18 -13.65 -12.64 -3.88
C ASN A 18 -13.64 -12.87 -2.37
N ASP A 19 -14.41 -13.85 -1.87
CA ASP A 19 -14.54 -14.11 -0.42
C ASP A 19 -13.23 -14.49 0.26
N LEU A 20 -12.41 -15.33 -0.38
CA LEU A 20 -11.13 -15.76 0.18
C LEU A 20 -10.17 -14.59 0.32
N ILE A 21 -10.07 -13.76 -0.73
CA ILE A 21 -9.20 -12.58 -0.73
C ILE A 21 -9.70 -11.54 0.28
N PHE A 22 -10.99 -11.28 0.30
CA PHE A 22 -11.59 -10.35 1.26
C PHE A 22 -11.33 -10.76 2.72
N ASN A 23 -11.53 -12.04 3.04
CA ASN A 23 -11.29 -12.56 4.40
C ASN A 23 -9.81 -12.47 4.77
N TYR A 24 -8.90 -12.82 3.84
CA TYR A 24 -7.46 -12.66 4.04
C TYR A 24 -7.09 -11.20 4.30
N GLU A 25 -7.54 -10.26 3.46
CA GLU A 25 -7.25 -8.82 3.61
C GLU A 25 -7.82 -8.24 4.91
N SER A 26 -8.94 -8.77 5.39
CA SER A 26 -9.54 -8.32 6.65
C SER A 26 -8.67 -8.63 7.88
N ALA A 27 -7.87 -9.69 7.81
CA ALA A 27 -6.97 -10.14 8.86
C ALA A 27 -5.49 -9.79 8.59
N ARG A 28 -5.13 -9.47 7.34
CA ARG A 28 -3.74 -9.38 6.86
C ARG A 28 -2.86 -8.51 7.76
N LEU A 29 -3.28 -7.29 8.01
CA LEU A 29 -2.44 -6.34 8.74
C LEU A 29 -2.33 -6.68 10.24
N THR A 30 -3.37 -7.24 10.84
CA THR A 30 -3.39 -7.48 12.28
C THR A 30 -2.92 -8.87 12.68
N GLU A 31 -3.11 -9.88 11.81
CA GLU A 31 -2.79 -11.28 12.14
C GLU A 31 -1.57 -11.80 11.36
N HIS A 32 -1.36 -11.32 10.12
CA HIS A 32 -0.33 -11.87 9.24
C HIS A 32 0.87 -10.94 9.04
N ALA A 33 0.70 -9.63 9.22
CA ALA A 33 1.74 -8.62 9.01
C ALA A 33 1.78 -7.56 10.13
N PRO A 34 1.86 -7.97 11.43
CA PRO A 34 1.76 -7.03 12.55
C PRO A 34 2.93 -6.02 12.60
N ILE A 35 4.12 -6.40 12.12
CA ILE A 35 5.30 -5.52 12.07
C ILE A 35 5.10 -4.45 10.99
N GLU A 36 4.69 -4.83 9.77
CA GLU A 36 4.33 -3.87 8.70
C GLU A 36 3.27 -2.88 9.19
N PHE A 37 2.22 -3.41 9.81
CA PHE A 37 1.13 -2.59 10.32
C PHE A 37 1.58 -1.64 11.43
N GLY A 38 2.33 -2.15 12.41
CA GLY A 38 2.81 -1.38 13.55
C GLY A 38 3.78 -0.27 13.13
N LEU A 39 4.73 -0.58 12.24
CA LEU A 39 5.68 0.41 11.74
C LEU A 39 4.98 1.50 10.90
N THR A 40 4.08 1.11 10.00
CA THR A 40 3.29 2.08 9.22
C THR A 40 2.44 2.97 10.13
N LYS A 41 1.74 2.38 11.12
CA LYS A 41 0.99 3.11 12.16
C LYS A 41 1.87 4.11 12.91
N ARG A 42 3.10 3.71 13.26
CA ARG A 42 4.08 4.59 13.94
C ARG A 42 4.39 5.82 13.10
N TYR A 43 4.65 5.66 11.82
CA TYR A 43 4.90 6.78 10.90
C TYR A 43 3.65 7.64 10.64
N LEU A 44 2.47 7.06 10.50
CA LEU A 44 1.21 7.81 10.40
C LEU A 44 1.02 8.71 11.63
N ASN A 45 1.30 8.17 12.83
CA ASN A 45 1.18 8.93 14.08
C ASN A 45 2.24 10.04 14.22
N LYS A 46 3.46 9.81 13.71
CA LYS A 46 4.57 10.75 13.78
C LYS A 46 4.43 11.92 12.82
N VAL A 47 3.83 11.68 11.64
CA VAL A 47 3.91 12.63 10.51
C VAL A 47 2.57 13.31 10.22
N ILE A 48 1.45 12.64 10.42
CA ILE A 48 0.12 13.22 10.20
C ILE A 48 -0.37 13.86 11.51
N PRO A 49 -0.71 15.17 11.52
CA PRO A 49 -1.26 15.81 12.71
C PRO A 49 -2.69 15.31 13.01
N ASP A 50 -3.13 15.48 14.26
CA ASP A 50 -4.51 15.24 14.63
C ASP A 50 -5.45 16.22 13.91
N SER A 51 -6.67 15.79 13.63
CA SER A 51 -7.70 16.56 12.92
C SER A 51 -7.34 16.92 11.47
N ALA A 52 -6.33 16.26 10.87
CA ALA A 52 -5.97 16.44 9.46
C ALA A 52 -7.08 15.96 8.51
N ILE A 53 -7.13 16.55 7.32
CA ILE A 53 -7.92 16.03 6.19
C ILE A 53 -7.06 15.04 5.42
N VAL A 54 -7.47 13.79 5.37
CA VAL A 54 -6.70 12.71 4.75
C VAL A 54 -7.51 12.04 3.64
N ALA A 55 -6.89 11.80 2.48
CA ALA A 55 -7.44 10.90 1.48
C ALA A 55 -6.75 9.53 1.59
N ASP A 56 -7.53 8.50 1.91
CA ASP A 56 -7.05 7.11 1.95
C ASP A 56 -7.49 6.42 0.65
N ILE A 57 -6.52 6.25 -0.27
CA ILE A 57 -6.74 5.78 -1.63
C ILE A 57 -6.28 4.33 -1.73
N GLY A 58 -7.21 3.44 -2.07
CA GLY A 58 -7.07 2.00 -1.88
C GLY A 58 -7.23 1.66 -0.40
N VAL A 59 -8.30 2.15 0.21
CA VAL A 59 -8.53 2.10 1.65
C VAL A 59 -8.63 0.67 2.21
N GLY A 60 -8.92 -0.32 1.35
CA GLY A 60 -9.04 -1.71 1.75
C GLY A 60 -10.14 -1.93 2.78
N THR A 61 -9.83 -2.64 3.85
CA THR A 61 -10.76 -2.89 4.96
C THR A 61 -10.70 -1.83 6.07
N GLY A 62 -9.97 -0.72 5.86
CA GLY A 62 -10.05 0.49 6.68
C GLY A 62 -9.26 0.49 7.98
N HIS A 63 -8.24 -0.33 8.12
CA HIS A 63 -7.41 -0.36 9.34
C HIS A 63 -6.73 0.99 9.60
N TYR A 64 -6.08 1.60 8.59
CA TYR A 64 -5.44 2.91 8.72
C TYR A 64 -6.47 4.04 8.80
N ALA A 65 -7.56 3.95 8.03
CA ALA A 65 -8.69 4.89 8.13
C ALA A 65 -9.23 4.96 9.57
N GLN A 66 -9.42 3.81 10.24
CA GLN A 66 -9.89 3.76 11.64
C GLN A 66 -8.89 4.40 12.61
N LEU A 67 -7.58 4.16 12.43
CA LEU A 67 -6.54 4.78 13.26
C LEU A 67 -6.58 6.31 13.16
N LEU A 68 -6.69 6.84 11.95
CA LEU A 68 -6.75 8.28 11.70
C LEU A 68 -8.06 8.88 12.19
N ALA A 69 -9.19 8.23 11.95
CA ALA A 69 -10.50 8.70 12.42
C ALA A 69 -10.56 8.82 13.95
N LYS A 70 -9.96 7.87 14.71
CA LYS A 70 -9.82 7.96 16.16
C LYS A 70 -8.99 9.15 16.66
N ARG A 71 -8.17 9.74 15.78
CA ARG A 71 -7.41 10.98 16.01
C ARG A 71 -8.13 12.22 15.49
N ASN A 72 -9.43 12.13 15.27
CA ASN A 72 -10.30 13.17 14.71
C ASN A 72 -9.92 13.63 13.29
N CYS A 73 -9.10 12.86 12.55
CA CYS A 73 -8.86 13.14 11.14
C CYS A 73 -10.17 12.93 10.36
N THR A 74 -10.40 13.77 9.36
CA THR A 74 -11.53 13.61 8.44
C THR A 74 -11.05 12.97 7.14
N LEU A 75 -11.87 12.08 6.55
CA LEU A 75 -11.39 11.12 5.57
C LEU A 75 -12.18 11.16 4.26
N TYR A 76 -11.47 11.22 3.15
CA TYR A 76 -11.94 10.79 1.85
C TYR A 76 -11.52 9.32 1.66
N LEU A 77 -12.51 8.43 1.48
CA LEU A 77 -12.30 6.98 1.32
C LEU A 77 -12.44 6.63 -0.16
N VAL A 78 -11.39 6.09 -0.75
CA VAL A 78 -11.37 5.72 -2.18
C VAL A 78 -10.94 4.28 -2.33
N ASP A 79 -11.68 3.48 -3.10
CA ASP A 79 -11.30 2.12 -3.48
C ASP A 79 -12.00 1.67 -4.77
N LEU A 80 -11.40 0.77 -5.53
CA LEU A 80 -12.03 0.15 -6.70
C LEU A 80 -13.06 -0.92 -6.31
N SER A 81 -12.96 -1.50 -5.11
CA SER A 81 -13.88 -2.49 -4.58
C SER A 81 -14.96 -1.83 -3.73
N GLN A 82 -16.20 -1.88 -4.21
CA GLN A 82 -17.37 -1.44 -3.43
C GLN A 82 -17.49 -2.23 -2.11
N ARG A 83 -17.09 -3.49 -2.10
CA ARG A 83 -17.11 -4.35 -0.92
C ARG A 83 -16.13 -3.87 0.15
N LEU A 84 -14.91 -3.49 -0.24
CA LEU A 84 -13.91 -2.95 0.67
C LEU A 84 -14.35 -1.59 1.24
N LEU A 85 -14.90 -0.71 0.39
CA LEU A 85 -15.48 0.55 0.87
C LEU A 85 -16.58 0.34 1.91
N GLN A 86 -17.48 -0.62 1.68
CA GLN A 86 -18.53 -0.96 2.65
C GLN A 86 -17.94 -1.52 3.95
N ALA A 87 -16.95 -2.39 3.88
CA ALA A 87 -16.28 -2.93 5.06
C ALA A 87 -15.59 -1.82 5.88
N THR A 88 -14.93 -0.89 5.21
CA THR A 88 -14.33 0.30 5.85
C THR A 88 -15.39 1.16 6.56
N ARG A 89 -16.50 1.45 5.90
CA ARG A 89 -17.60 2.21 6.52
C ARG A 89 -18.12 1.50 7.77
N THR A 90 -18.42 0.22 7.66
CA THR A 90 -18.89 -0.60 8.81
C THR A 90 -17.86 -0.59 9.95
N ARG A 91 -16.55 -0.66 9.66
CA ARG A 91 -15.48 -0.55 10.66
C ARG A 91 -15.50 0.80 11.37
N LEU A 92 -15.69 1.89 10.63
CA LEU A 92 -15.77 3.25 11.19
C LEU A 92 -17.05 3.45 12.02
N GLU A 93 -18.19 2.97 11.54
CA GLU A 93 -19.46 2.98 12.25
C GLU A 93 -19.34 2.22 13.59
N ASN A 94 -18.82 1.00 13.58
CA ASN A 94 -18.59 0.19 14.78
C ASN A 94 -17.62 0.83 15.80
N SER A 95 -16.83 1.79 15.36
CA SER A 95 -15.88 2.54 16.19
C SER A 95 -16.40 3.93 16.58
N ASN A 96 -17.64 4.28 16.23
CA ASN A 96 -18.25 5.59 16.39
C ASN A 96 -17.42 6.72 15.69
N CYS A 97 -16.83 6.39 14.54
CA CYS A 97 -15.98 7.28 13.75
C CYS A 97 -16.59 7.61 12.37
N ASP A 98 -17.86 7.33 12.12
CA ASP A 98 -18.58 7.59 10.87
C ASP A 98 -18.68 9.08 10.54
N ARG A 99 -18.70 9.96 11.55
CA ARG A 99 -18.72 11.42 11.40
C ARG A 99 -17.44 11.99 10.78
N GLN A 100 -16.36 11.24 10.80
CA GLN A 100 -15.09 11.60 10.17
C GLN A 100 -15.07 11.36 8.66
N ILE A 101 -16.08 10.70 8.08
CA ILE A 101 -16.14 10.44 6.65
C ILE A 101 -16.63 11.69 5.91
N LEU A 102 -15.74 12.33 5.12
CA LEU A 102 -16.07 13.44 4.22
C LEU A 102 -16.71 12.95 2.91
N GLY A 103 -16.30 11.80 2.43
CA GLY A 103 -16.82 11.21 1.20
C GLY A 103 -16.30 9.80 0.97
N THR A 104 -17.07 9.04 0.19
CA THR A 104 -16.72 7.66 -0.19
C THR A 104 -16.86 7.53 -1.70
N TYR A 105 -15.80 7.09 -2.38
CA TYR A 105 -15.70 7.11 -3.84
C TYR A 105 -15.24 5.76 -4.37
N ASN A 106 -16.06 5.14 -5.21
CA ASN A 106 -15.70 3.90 -5.91
C ASN A 106 -15.05 4.24 -7.26
N ILE A 107 -13.81 4.69 -7.21
CA ILE A 107 -13.04 5.19 -8.35
C ILE A 107 -11.57 4.71 -8.29
N SER A 108 -10.86 4.89 -9.40
CA SER A 108 -9.44 4.56 -9.51
C SER A 108 -8.56 5.66 -8.90
N ALA A 109 -7.40 5.26 -8.36
CA ALA A 109 -6.33 6.18 -7.97
C ALA A 109 -5.80 7.04 -9.14
N THR A 110 -6.02 6.62 -10.38
CA THR A 110 -5.63 7.36 -11.59
C THR A 110 -6.63 8.45 -11.99
N ASN A 111 -7.77 8.53 -11.32
CA ASN A 111 -8.79 9.55 -11.58
C ASN A 111 -9.51 9.92 -10.29
N LEU A 112 -9.02 10.93 -9.59
CA LEU A 112 -9.60 11.48 -8.36
C LEU A 112 -10.38 12.76 -8.62
N GLU A 113 -10.91 12.99 -9.84
CA GLU A 113 -11.64 14.19 -10.25
C GLU A 113 -12.71 14.63 -9.25
N PRO A 114 -13.50 13.74 -8.60
CA PRO A 114 -14.48 14.13 -7.61
C PRO A 114 -13.90 14.76 -6.33
N LEU A 115 -12.59 14.57 -6.07
CA LEU A 115 -11.92 15.17 -4.91
C LEU A 115 -11.38 16.58 -5.28
N PRO A 116 -11.66 17.61 -4.45
CA PRO A 116 -11.16 18.96 -4.71
C PRO A 116 -9.62 19.03 -4.70
N SER A 117 -9.06 19.94 -5.50
CA SER A 117 -7.62 20.20 -5.49
C SER A 117 -7.19 20.92 -4.19
N LYS A 118 -6.00 20.58 -3.69
CA LYS A 118 -5.35 21.26 -2.55
C LYS A 118 -6.20 21.26 -1.27
N VAL A 119 -6.90 20.16 -1.00
CA VAL A 119 -7.78 20.02 0.17
C VAL A 119 -7.19 19.13 1.25
N CYS A 120 -6.38 18.13 0.90
CA CYS A 120 -5.85 17.15 1.83
C CYS A 120 -4.53 17.59 2.47
N ASP A 121 -4.41 17.39 3.78
CA ASP A 121 -3.14 17.51 4.52
C ASP A 121 -2.25 16.30 4.27
N ALA A 122 -2.85 15.12 4.10
CA ALA A 122 -2.13 13.90 3.72
C ALA A 122 -2.91 13.04 2.72
N VAL A 123 -2.17 12.25 1.94
CA VAL A 123 -2.70 11.23 1.02
C VAL A 123 -1.99 9.92 1.27
N LEU A 124 -2.76 8.85 1.44
CA LEU A 124 -2.26 7.48 1.53
C LEU A 124 -2.48 6.76 0.19
N LEU A 125 -1.41 6.20 -0.37
CA LEU A 125 -1.39 5.31 -1.54
C LEU A 125 -0.72 3.98 -1.11
N LEU A 126 -1.30 3.31 -0.11
CA LEU A 126 -0.71 2.12 0.52
C LEU A 126 -1.12 0.80 -0.15
N GLY A 127 -1.92 0.85 -1.21
CA GLY A 127 -2.38 -0.29 -2.00
C GLY A 127 -2.27 -0.09 -3.52
N PRO A 128 -2.73 1.03 -4.07
CA PRO A 128 -2.94 1.17 -5.50
C PRO A 128 -1.70 1.03 -6.37
N LEU A 129 -0.54 1.55 -5.94
CA LEU A 129 0.66 1.65 -6.79
C LEU A 129 1.15 0.29 -7.29
N TYR A 130 0.96 -0.77 -6.53
CA TYR A 130 1.36 -2.11 -6.97
C TYR A 130 0.26 -2.88 -7.75
N HIS A 131 -0.93 -2.27 -7.94
CA HIS A 131 -1.95 -2.77 -8.86
C HIS A 131 -2.01 -2.01 -10.19
N LEU A 132 -1.23 -0.94 -10.33
CA LEU A 132 -1.10 -0.18 -11.57
C LEU A 132 0.11 -0.71 -12.36
N CYS A 133 -0.14 -1.55 -13.36
CA CYS A 133 0.90 -2.29 -14.07
C CYS A 133 1.73 -1.41 -15.00
N SER A 134 1.18 -0.33 -15.57
CA SER A 134 1.95 0.56 -16.41
C SER A 134 2.59 1.70 -15.61
N LEU A 135 3.74 2.19 -16.09
CA LEU A 135 4.41 3.35 -15.47
C LEU A 135 3.54 4.61 -15.55
N GLU A 136 2.86 4.78 -16.68
CA GLU A 136 1.96 5.89 -16.94
C GLU A 136 0.82 5.95 -15.92
N GLU A 137 0.20 4.80 -15.61
CA GLU A 137 -0.86 4.73 -14.58
C GLU A 137 -0.32 5.10 -13.20
N ARG A 138 0.88 4.62 -12.82
CA ARG A 138 1.50 4.97 -11.55
C ARG A 138 1.83 6.47 -11.47
N GLN A 139 2.37 7.04 -12.55
CA GLN A 139 2.64 8.48 -12.64
C GLN A 139 1.35 9.30 -12.55
N LEU A 140 0.26 8.86 -13.20
CA LEU A 140 -1.03 9.52 -13.12
C LEU A 140 -1.61 9.47 -11.70
N ALA A 141 -1.50 8.34 -11.00
CA ALA A 141 -1.92 8.25 -9.60
C ALA A 141 -1.14 9.20 -8.69
N ILE A 142 0.18 9.33 -8.90
CA ILE A 142 1.01 10.31 -8.17
C ILE A 142 0.62 11.76 -8.53
N ALA A 143 0.32 12.05 -9.79
CA ALA A 143 -0.14 13.37 -10.22
C ALA A 143 -1.48 13.76 -9.58
N GLU A 144 -2.45 12.84 -9.54
CA GLU A 144 -3.73 13.04 -8.89
C GLU A 144 -3.60 13.21 -7.36
N ALA A 145 -2.78 12.38 -6.70
CA ALA A 145 -2.45 12.56 -5.29
C ALA A 145 -1.81 13.94 -5.02
N THR A 146 -0.88 14.36 -5.88
CA THR A 146 -0.26 15.69 -5.81
C THR A 146 -1.29 16.80 -5.98
N ARG A 147 -2.24 16.65 -6.91
CA ARG A 147 -3.29 17.65 -7.17
C ARG A 147 -4.17 17.90 -5.95
N ILE A 148 -4.60 16.84 -5.26
CA ILE A 148 -5.49 16.96 -4.10
C ILE A 148 -4.77 17.37 -2.80
N LEU A 149 -3.44 17.14 -2.71
CA LEU A 149 -2.64 17.59 -1.57
C LEU A 149 -2.54 19.12 -1.52
N LYS A 150 -2.59 19.68 -0.32
CA LYS A 150 -2.19 21.08 -0.04
C LYS A 150 -0.70 21.28 -0.36
N PRO A 151 -0.21 22.53 -0.54
CA PRO A 151 1.21 22.80 -0.42
C PRO A 151 1.75 22.27 0.91
N ASP A 152 2.96 21.71 0.93
CA ASP A 152 3.57 21.05 2.10
C ASP A 152 2.81 19.81 2.61
N GLY A 153 1.75 19.36 1.94
CA GLY A 153 1.01 18.14 2.30
C GLY A 153 1.87 16.88 2.15
N ILE A 154 1.49 15.84 2.87
CA ILE A 154 2.28 14.62 3.01
C ILE A 154 1.70 13.49 2.16
N ILE A 155 2.56 12.79 1.42
CA ILE A 155 2.21 11.53 0.74
C ILE A 155 2.82 10.33 1.45
N PHE A 156 2.04 9.27 1.57
CA PHE A 156 2.50 7.92 1.91
C PHE A 156 2.29 7.03 0.69
N GLY A 157 3.33 6.36 0.25
CA GLY A 157 3.25 5.40 -0.86
C GLY A 157 3.82 4.05 -0.46
N ALA A 158 3.12 2.97 -0.78
CA ALA A 158 3.63 1.61 -0.59
C ALA A 158 3.90 0.92 -1.93
N GLY A 159 4.95 0.10 -1.95
CA GLY A 159 5.32 -0.75 -3.07
C GLY A 159 5.76 -2.12 -2.60
N ILE A 160 5.60 -3.14 -3.44
CA ILE A 160 6.08 -4.49 -3.17
C ILE A 160 7.43 -4.68 -3.86
N ASN A 161 8.42 -5.15 -3.11
CA ASN A 161 9.75 -5.44 -3.63
C ASN A 161 9.71 -6.62 -4.63
N ARG A 162 10.27 -6.43 -5.81
CA ARG A 162 10.36 -7.49 -6.83
C ARG A 162 11.03 -8.77 -6.33
N LEU A 163 11.99 -8.64 -5.41
CA LEU A 163 12.67 -9.79 -4.81
C LEU A 163 11.77 -10.60 -3.84
N ALA A 164 10.69 -10.01 -3.31
CA ALA A 164 9.72 -10.73 -2.48
C ALA A 164 9.13 -11.93 -3.23
N TYR A 165 8.77 -11.74 -4.51
CA TYR A 165 8.30 -12.84 -5.36
C TYR A 165 9.31 -13.99 -5.46
N PHE A 166 10.58 -13.68 -5.71
CA PHE A 166 11.60 -14.73 -5.86
C PHE A 166 11.90 -15.45 -4.55
N ARG A 167 11.88 -14.75 -3.42
CA ARG A 167 11.98 -15.38 -2.09
C ARG A 167 10.85 -16.36 -1.86
N GLU A 168 9.61 -15.94 -2.16
CA GLU A 168 8.44 -16.81 -2.03
C GLU A 168 8.52 -18.02 -2.97
N GLN A 169 8.92 -17.84 -4.23
CA GLN A 169 9.12 -18.94 -5.17
C GLN A 169 10.20 -19.92 -4.68
N PHE A 170 11.29 -19.41 -4.14
CA PHE A 170 12.36 -20.25 -3.60
C PHE A 170 11.89 -21.01 -2.34
N ARG A 171 11.12 -20.39 -1.48
CA ARG A 171 10.60 -21.00 -0.25
C ARG A 171 9.57 -22.09 -0.53
N SER A 172 8.63 -21.83 -1.43
CA SER A 172 7.41 -22.65 -1.58
C SER A 172 7.34 -23.45 -2.88
N HIS A 173 8.13 -23.10 -3.91
CA HIS A 173 7.97 -23.61 -5.26
C HIS A 173 9.30 -23.85 -5.99
N THR A 174 10.38 -24.22 -5.27
CA THR A 174 11.75 -24.39 -5.81
C THR A 174 11.82 -25.28 -7.04
N GLN A 175 11.00 -26.32 -7.10
CA GLN A 175 11.01 -27.27 -8.23
C GLN A 175 10.39 -26.70 -9.53
N GLN A 176 9.67 -25.57 -9.43
CA GLN A 176 9.02 -24.95 -10.60
C GLN A 176 9.94 -23.99 -11.38
N VAL A 177 11.19 -23.83 -10.97
CA VAL A 177 12.12 -22.84 -11.55
C VAL A 177 12.29 -23.02 -13.06
N LEU A 178 12.38 -24.26 -13.55
CA LEU A 178 12.57 -24.54 -14.98
C LEU A 178 11.27 -24.32 -15.76
N SER A 179 10.14 -24.81 -15.27
CA SER A 179 8.84 -24.68 -15.94
C SER A 179 8.37 -23.22 -16.05
N ARG A 180 8.80 -22.35 -15.13
CA ARG A 180 8.47 -20.93 -15.08
C ARG A 180 9.58 -19.99 -15.57
N GLN A 181 10.65 -20.53 -16.17
CA GLN A 181 11.85 -19.75 -16.52
C GLN A 181 11.56 -18.54 -17.42
N ASN A 182 10.68 -18.65 -18.39
CA ASN A 182 10.35 -17.55 -19.29
C ASN A 182 9.63 -16.43 -18.54
N PHE A 183 8.66 -16.77 -17.69
CA PHE A 183 8.00 -15.79 -16.84
C PHE A 183 8.99 -15.13 -15.88
N HIS A 184 9.86 -15.90 -15.22
CA HIS A 184 10.86 -15.35 -14.29
C HIS A 184 11.79 -14.34 -14.96
N ARG A 185 12.27 -14.62 -16.19
CA ARG A 185 13.10 -13.67 -16.94
C ARG A 185 12.37 -12.38 -17.29
N GLN A 186 11.12 -12.49 -17.77
CA GLN A 186 10.30 -11.33 -18.09
C GLN A 186 9.98 -10.52 -16.82
N PHE A 187 9.61 -11.20 -15.75
CA PHE A 187 9.29 -10.57 -14.47
C PHE A 187 10.47 -9.83 -13.85
N LEU A 188 11.70 -10.38 -13.97
CA LEU A 188 12.93 -9.68 -13.57
C LEU A 188 13.11 -8.34 -14.27
N GLN A 189 12.70 -8.25 -15.54
CA GLN A 189 12.85 -7.03 -16.34
C GLN A 189 11.79 -5.98 -16.03
N ASN A 190 10.52 -6.38 -15.91
CA ASN A 190 9.39 -5.45 -15.88
C ASN A 190 8.58 -5.44 -14.56
N GLY A 191 8.75 -6.47 -13.70
CA GLY A 191 8.04 -6.59 -12.42
C GLY A 191 6.53 -6.84 -12.53
N ASN A 192 5.98 -7.04 -13.73
CA ASN A 192 4.56 -7.18 -13.92
C ASN A 192 4.11 -8.64 -13.77
N ALA A 193 3.09 -8.82 -12.95
CA ALA A 193 2.43 -10.08 -12.69
C ALA A 193 0.98 -10.07 -13.18
N ASP A 194 0.45 -11.23 -13.41
CA ASP A 194 -0.93 -11.49 -13.76
C ASP A 194 -1.53 -12.62 -12.90
N PRO A 195 -2.87 -12.80 -12.89
CA PRO A 195 -3.53 -13.81 -12.06
C PRO A 195 -3.10 -15.25 -12.33
N GLU A 196 -2.58 -15.57 -13.53
CA GLU A 196 -2.13 -16.92 -13.88
C GLU A 196 -0.78 -17.23 -13.25
N ASN A 197 0.08 -16.22 -13.15
CA ASN A 197 1.45 -16.36 -12.65
C ASN A 197 1.58 -16.07 -11.15
N ILE A 198 0.84 -15.09 -10.62
CA ILE A 198 0.82 -14.78 -9.17
C ILE A 198 -0.65 -14.65 -8.70
N PRO A 199 -1.37 -15.76 -8.59
CA PRO A 199 -2.81 -15.75 -8.25
C PRO A 199 -3.17 -14.93 -6.98
N PRO A 200 -2.39 -14.96 -5.89
CA PRO A 200 -2.71 -14.22 -4.67
C PRO A 200 -2.70 -12.70 -4.83
N LEU A 201 -1.95 -12.16 -5.80
CA LEU A 201 -1.86 -10.72 -6.05
C LEU A 201 -2.73 -10.25 -7.22
N GLY A 202 -3.12 -11.17 -8.11
CA GLY A 202 -3.81 -10.81 -9.34
C GLY A 202 -2.90 -10.00 -10.28
N TYR A 203 -3.44 -8.96 -10.91
CA TYR A 203 -2.62 -8.00 -11.67
C TYR A 203 -1.85 -7.11 -10.72
N ALA A 204 -0.52 -7.17 -10.80
CA ALA A 204 0.36 -6.42 -9.92
C ALA A 204 1.66 -6.02 -10.61
N HIS A 205 2.29 -4.98 -10.09
CA HIS A 205 3.64 -4.55 -10.42
C HIS A 205 4.50 -4.55 -9.17
N LEU A 206 5.48 -5.45 -9.14
CA LEU A 206 6.48 -5.48 -8.08
C LEU A 206 7.71 -4.69 -8.55
N THR A 207 8.14 -3.76 -7.73
CA THR A 207 9.10 -2.73 -8.11
C THR A 207 10.49 -2.99 -7.51
N THR A 208 11.52 -2.39 -8.06
CA THR A 208 12.80 -2.21 -7.35
C THR A 208 12.72 -0.93 -6.51
N SER A 209 13.57 -0.82 -5.47
CA SER A 209 13.65 0.39 -4.65
C SER A 209 13.95 1.64 -5.49
N LYS A 210 14.82 1.52 -6.50
CA LYS A 210 15.16 2.62 -7.43
C LYS A 210 13.98 3.06 -8.27
N GLU A 211 13.27 2.12 -8.93
CA GLU A 211 12.08 2.41 -9.73
C GLU A 211 10.99 3.07 -8.89
N PHE A 212 10.82 2.60 -7.65
CA PHE A 212 9.80 3.11 -6.76
C PHE A 212 10.08 4.57 -6.34
N LEU A 213 11.31 4.88 -5.94
CA LEU A 213 11.72 6.24 -5.58
C LEU A 213 11.52 7.23 -6.73
N GLN A 214 11.83 6.83 -7.96
CA GLN A 214 11.68 7.69 -9.15
C GLN A 214 10.25 8.19 -9.39
N LEU A 215 9.23 7.52 -8.85
CA LEU A 215 7.84 7.97 -8.95
C LEU A 215 7.61 9.30 -8.20
N PHE A 216 8.40 9.59 -7.17
CA PHE A 216 8.18 10.70 -6.25
C PHE A 216 9.14 11.88 -6.48
N ASP A 217 10.28 11.65 -7.15
CA ASP A 217 11.41 12.58 -7.23
C ASP A 217 11.03 13.99 -7.70
N ASN A 218 10.10 14.12 -8.64
CA ASN A 218 9.73 15.41 -9.22
C ASN A 218 8.80 16.24 -8.32
N SER A 219 7.95 15.60 -7.54
CA SER A 219 6.83 16.23 -6.83
C SER A 219 7.02 16.31 -5.32
N PHE A 220 7.92 15.49 -4.78
CA PHE A 220 8.05 15.34 -3.32
C PHE A 220 9.51 15.46 -2.86
N GLU A 221 9.69 16.05 -1.68
CA GLU A 221 10.90 15.96 -0.88
C GLU A 221 10.78 14.74 0.03
N GLN A 222 11.73 13.83 -0.02
CA GLN A 222 11.71 12.61 0.77
C GLN A 222 11.88 12.91 2.25
N ILE A 223 10.92 12.50 3.08
CA ILE A 223 11.03 12.50 4.54
C ILE A 223 11.68 11.19 4.98
N THR A 224 11.18 10.06 4.48
CA THR A 224 11.79 8.74 4.69
C THR A 224 11.45 7.77 3.57
N PHE A 225 12.32 6.78 3.41
CA PHE A 225 12.08 5.58 2.59
C PHE A 225 12.58 4.38 3.37
N ILE A 226 11.71 3.41 3.61
CA ILE A 226 11.99 2.31 4.53
C ILE A 226 11.40 0.99 4.02
N GLY A 227 12.13 -0.09 4.24
CA GLY A 227 11.61 -1.45 4.15
C GLY A 227 10.90 -1.80 5.45
N VAL A 228 9.58 -2.03 5.38
CA VAL A 228 8.74 -2.11 6.59
C VAL A 228 8.83 -3.43 7.35
N GLU A 229 9.40 -4.46 6.78
CA GLU A 229 9.74 -5.72 7.45
C GLU A 229 11.25 -5.86 7.69
N SER A 230 12.09 -5.20 6.85
CA SER A 230 13.54 -5.30 6.91
C SER A 230 14.00 -6.76 7.03
N PHE A 231 14.90 -7.07 7.97
CA PHE A 231 15.44 -8.43 8.20
C PHE A 231 14.38 -9.48 8.60
N THR A 232 13.17 -9.09 8.99
CA THR A 232 12.09 -10.03 9.34
C THR A 232 11.35 -10.59 8.12
N ALA A 233 11.46 -9.94 6.94
CA ALA A 233 10.77 -10.34 5.72
C ALA A 233 10.93 -11.82 5.33
N PRO A 234 12.11 -12.48 5.48
CA PRO A 234 12.24 -13.90 5.20
C PRO A 234 11.44 -14.83 6.12
N PHE A 235 10.89 -14.30 7.23
CA PHE A 235 10.25 -15.06 8.30
C PHE A 235 8.80 -14.64 8.55
N PRO A 236 7.89 -14.69 7.55
CA PRO A 236 6.57 -14.06 7.62
C PRO A 236 5.63 -14.67 8.67
N THR A 237 5.99 -15.82 9.25
CA THR A 237 5.16 -16.49 10.28
C THR A 237 5.74 -16.37 11.69
N ALA A 238 6.97 -15.89 11.84
CA ALA A 238 7.69 -15.88 13.11
C ALA A 238 7.09 -14.91 14.15
N GLY A 239 6.36 -13.88 13.71
CA GLY A 239 5.80 -12.86 14.61
C GLY A 239 4.32 -13.04 14.97
N ARG A 240 3.69 -14.16 14.60
CA ARG A 240 2.23 -14.32 14.74
C ARG A 240 1.74 -14.47 16.20
N ASP A 241 2.57 -15.03 17.06
CA ASP A 241 2.22 -15.33 18.45
C ASP A 241 2.84 -14.33 19.45
N LEU A 242 3.40 -13.21 18.96
CA LEU A 242 4.02 -12.21 19.81
C LEU A 242 2.96 -11.33 20.48
N CYS A 243 3.20 -10.94 21.72
CA CYS A 243 2.41 -9.92 22.38
C CYS A 243 2.79 -8.51 21.91
N ASP A 244 1.95 -7.53 22.20
CA ASP A 244 2.12 -6.14 21.73
C ASP A 244 3.50 -5.55 22.11
N ILE A 245 4.02 -5.85 23.31
CA ILE A 245 5.31 -5.34 23.77
C ILE A 245 6.46 -5.96 22.96
N GLU A 246 6.38 -7.23 22.63
CA GLU A 246 7.37 -7.93 21.81
C GLU A 246 7.33 -7.40 20.35
N ILE A 247 6.13 -7.19 19.81
CA ILE A 247 5.94 -6.57 18.49
C ILE A 247 6.58 -5.17 18.45
N GLU A 248 6.32 -4.31 19.44
CA GLU A 248 6.91 -2.96 19.51
C GLU A 248 8.44 -3.00 19.60
N ALA A 249 9.02 -3.93 20.37
CA ALA A 249 10.46 -4.12 20.45
C ALA A 249 11.08 -4.57 19.10
N TRP A 250 10.40 -5.44 18.35
CA TRP A 250 10.82 -5.81 16.99
C TRP A 250 10.68 -4.64 16.01
N ILE A 251 9.63 -3.83 16.13
CA ILE A 251 9.45 -2.63 15.30
C ILE A 251 10.59 -1.63 15.51
N ASP A 252 11.10 -1.47 16.74
CA ASP A 252 12.27 -0.61 17.00
C ASP A 252 13.51 -1.07 16.22
N LEU A 253 13.76 -2.37 16.17
CA LEU A 253 14.89 -2.94 15.42
C LEU A 253 14.66 -2.84 13.90
N VAL A 254 13.43 -3.06 13.44
CA VAL A 254 13.07 -2.93 12.03
C VAL A 254 13.18 -1.47 11.59
N GLU A 255 12.71 -0.50 12.39
CA GLU A 255 12.85 0.93 12.09
C GLU A 255 14.32 1.35 11.99
N ALA A 256 15.17 0.87 12.91
CA ALA A 256 16.60 1.16 12.93
C ALA A 256 17.36 0.60 11.71
N THR A 257 16.93 -0.54 11.18
CA THR A 257 17.59 -1.22 10.05
C THR A 257 16.92 -0.96 8.71
N GLY A 258 15.61 -0.72 8.70
CA GLY A 258 14.78 -0.64 7.50
C GLY A 258 15.10 0.51 6.55
N THR A 259 15.76 1.57 7.04
CA THR A 259 16.22 2.71 6.21
C THR A 259 17.59 2.48 5.57
N THR A 260 18.30 1.43 5.96
CA THR A 260 19.59 1.06 5.36
C THR A 260 19.37 0.40 3.97
N PRO A 261 20.34 0.49 3.05
CA PRO A 261 20.25 -0.20 1.76
C PRO A 261 19.98 -1.71 1.91
N ASP A 262 20.60 -2.36 2.89
CA ASP A 262 20.44 -3.79 3.14
C ASP A 262 19.04 -4.11 3.66
N GLY A 263 18.54 -3.33 4.61
CA GLY A 263 17.19 -3.47 5.17
C GLY A 263 16.09 -3.22 4.14
N ILE A 264 16.25 -2.20 3.28
CA ILE A 264 15.37 -1.94 2.14
C ILE A 264 15.43 -3.13 1.16
N GLY A 265 16.64 -3.60 0.82
CA GLY A 265 16.85 -4.66 -0.16
C GLY A 265 16.22 -5.99 0.23
N ILE A 266 16.21 -6.33 1.52
CA ILE A 266 15.66 -7.59 2.03
C ILE A 266 14.16 -7.52 2.31
N SER A 267 13.58 -6.34 2.49
CA SER A 267 12.16 -6.16 2.82
C SER A 267 11.22 -6.63 1.70
N ASP A 268 10.02 -7.06 2.07
CA ASP A 268 8.97 -7.41 1.10
C ASP A 268 8.21 -6.18 0.64
N HIS A 269 7.99 -5.21 1.52
CA HIS A 269 7.30 -3.96 1.19
C HIS A 269 8.18 -2.74 1.44
N PHE A 270 7.96 -1.72 0.63
CA PHE A 270 8.54 -0.38 0.78
C PHE A 270 7.47 0.59 1.26
N LEU A 271 7.85 1.49 2.16
CA LEU A 271 7.07 2.65 2.53
C LEU A 271 7.89 3.92 2.20
N TYR A 272 7.33 4.75 1.32
CA TYR A 272 7.82 6.09 1.03
C TYR A 272 6.95 7.12 1.74
N ILE A 273 7.58 8.11 2.36
CA ILE A 273 6.91 9.28 2.94
C ILE A 273 7.61 10.51 2.39
N GLY A 274 6.84 11.41 1.80
CA GLY A 274 7.36 12.64 1.21
C GLY A 274 6.48 13.85 1.47
N ARG A 275 7.11 15.03 1.47
CA ARG A 275 6.44 16.32 1.54
C ARG A 275 6.27 16.86 0.13
N ARG A 276 5.09 17.34 -0.22
CA ARG A 276 4.84 17.99 -1.51
C ARG A 276 5.73 19.22 -1.66
N LYS A 277 6.49 19.30 -2.75
CA LYS A 277 7.26 20.50 -3.13
C LYS A 277 6.32 21.66 -3.47
N LEU A 278 6.76 22.88 -3.20
CA LEU A 278 6.04 24.11 -3.49
C LEU A 278 5.93 24.39 -4.99
#